data_9943d357cc870f04ec018cdee12b4614
#
_entry.id   9943d357cc870f04ec018cdee12b4614
#
_cell.length_a   1.000
_cell.length_b   1.000
_cell.length_c   1.000
_cell.angle_alpha   90.00
_cell.angle_beta   90.00
_cell.angle_gamma   90.00
#
_symmetry.space_group_name_H-M   'P 1'
#
loop_
_entity.id
_entity.type
_entity.pdbx_description
1 polymer ?
#
loop_
_entity_poly.entity_id
_entity_poly.type
_entity_poly.pdbx_seq_one_letter_code
_entity_poly.pdbx_strand_id
1 'polypeptide(L)'
;MTEATALRELKKGSESALVWFIDAYTPYVTAIIHGIIGDHMDMADVEEVASDVFFALWENARKVYSVKGYLGTMARNKAKNKLRDLTYDLPLEEQILVLEGGSPEETMEEKERNRAVRRAVLQMPQPEKEIFLRHYYYCQKVDTISAEMNLPLSTVKTKLRRGRARLGHELQKLIT
;
A
#
# COMPACT_ATOMS: atom_id res chain seq x y z
N MET A 1 -15.88 9.25 24.15
CA MET A 1 -16.71 8.86 23.00
C MET A 1 -16.30 7.45 22.61
N THR A 2 -17.23 6.56 22.18
CA THR A 2 -16.86 5.23 21.67
C THR A 2 -16.57 5.32 20.17
N GLU A 3 -15.80 4.38 19.62
CA GLU A 3 -15.48 4.35 18.17
C GLU A 3 -16.74 4.33 17.29
N ALA A 4 -17.74 3.51 17.68
CA ALA A 4 -19.00 3.42 16.96
C ALA A 4 -19.79 4.74 16.96
N THR A 5 -19.77 5.47 18.08
CA THR A 5 -20.41 6.78 18.19
C THR A 5 -19.64 7.81 17.36
N ALA A 6 -18.30 7.81 17.44
CA ALA A 6 -17.43 8.69 16.68
C ALA A 6 -17.63 8.48 15.17
N LEU A 7 -17.71 7.23 14.70
CA LEU A 7 -17.93 6.94 13.28
C LEU A 7 -19.29 7.43 12.79
N ARG A 8 -20.33 7.28 13.61
CA ARG A 8 -21.65 7.78 13.28
C ARG A 8 -21.68 9.31 13.15
N GLU A 9 -21.03 10.00 14.07
CA GLU A 9 -20.94 11.48 14.03
C GLU A 9 -20.03 11.96 12.89
N LEU A 10 -18.93 11.26 12.61
CA LEU A 10 -18.06 11.55 11.46
C LEU A 10 -18.83 11.45 10.12
N LYS A 11 -19.72 10.45 9.98
CA LYS A 11 -20.59 10.30 8.79
C LYS A 11 -21.57 11.45 8.60
N LYS A 12 -21.85 12.20 9.66
CA LYS A 12 -22.67 13.42 9.64
C LYS A 12 -21.85 14.70 9.40
N GLY A 13 -20.51 14.58 9.32
CA GLY A 13 -19.62 15.72 9.13
C GLY A 13 -19.22 16.41 10.44
N SER A 14 -19.12 15.69 11.55
CA SER A 14 -18.67 16.23 12.83
C SER A 14 -17.15 16.34 12.88
N GLU A 15 -16.61 17.55 12.92
CA GLU A 15 -15.18 17.82 13.07
C GLU A 15 -14.61 17.25 14.40
N SER A 16 -15.38 17.36 15.49
CA SER A 16 -14.96 16.81 16.79
C SER A 16 -14.80 15.28 16.76
N ALA A 17 -15.57 14.59 15.91
CA ALA A 17 -15.40 13.16 15.69
C ALA A 17 -14.14 12.86 14.90
N LEU A 18 -13.76 13.71 13.93
CA LEU A 18 -12.48 13.59 13.21
C LEU A 18 -11.30 13.77 14.18
N VAL A 19 -11.33 14.81 15.00
CA VAL A 19 -10.30 15.06 16.03
C VAL A 19 -10.16 13.84 16.95
N TRP A 20 -11.25 13.25 17.38
CA TRP A 20 -11.22 12.03 18.18
C TRP A 20 -10.52 10.87 17.47
N PHE A 21 -10.75 10.68 16.18
CA PHE A 21 -10.06 9.64 15.40
C PHE A 21 -8.57 9.96 15.20
N ILE A 22 -8.22 11.21 14.99
CA ILE A 22 -6.82 11.65 14.91
C ILE A 22 -6.10 11.29 16.20
N ASP A 23 -6.64 11.71 17.36
CA ASP A 23 -6.04 11.45 18.67
C ASP A 23 -5.90 9.94 18.95
N ALA A 24 -6.93 9.15 18.63
CA ALA A 24 -6.94 7.72 18.90
C ALA A 24 -6.04 6.90 17.99
N TYR A 25 -5.87 7.32 16.72
CA TYR A 25 -5.23 6.49 15.70
C TYR A 25 -3.91 7.04 15.15
N THR A 26 -3.48 8.24 15.51
CA THR A 26 -2.19 8.79 15.07
C THR A 26 -1.03 7.83 15.34
N PRO A 27 -0.86 7.24 16.54
CA PRO A 27 0.25 6.32 16.78
C PRO A 27 0.22 5.09 15.86
N TYR A 28 -0.97 4.56 15.57
CA TYR A 28 -1.14 3.42 14.67
C TYR A 28 -0.82 3.77 13.22
N VAL A 29 -1.33 4.90 12.74
CA VAL A 29 -1.13 5.38 11.36
C VAL A 29 0.34 5.73 11.12
N THR A 30 0.95 6.50 12.01
CA THR A 30 2.37 6.91 11.90
C THR A 30 3.32 5.72 11.98
N ALA A 31 3.04 4.72 12.83
CA ALA A 31 3.85 3.51 12.89
C ALA A 31 3.86 2.75 11.55
N ILE A 32 2.70 2.62 10.89
CA ILE A 32 2.60 1.98 9.57
C ILE A 32 3.37 2.78 8.52
N ILE A 33 3.20 4.10 8.48
CA ILE A 33 3.86 4.98 7.51
C ILE A 33 5.37 4.95 7.74
N HIS A 34 5.82 5.14 8.97
CA HIS A 34 7.24 5.11 9.33
C HIS A 34 7.90 3.76 8.96
N GLY A 35 7.20 2.64 9.16
CA GLY A 35 7.68 1.32 8.75
C GLY A 35 7.87 1.15 7.23
N ILE A 36 7.34 2.09 6.42
CA ILE A 36 7.48 2.04 4.95
C ILE A 36 8.47 3.09 4.44
N ILE A 37 8.41 4.32 4.96
CA ILE A 37 9.21 5.45 4.44
C ILE A 37 10.25 5.96 5.42
N GLY A 38 10.24 5.54 6.70
CA GLY A 38 11.08 6.13 7.75
C GLY A 38 12.59 5.99 7.55
N ASP A 39 13.03 4.98 6.78
CA ASP A 39 14.45 4.80 6.43
C ASP A 39 14.90 5.70 5.26
N HIS A 40 13.95 6.35 4.57
CA HIS A 40 14.18 7.10 3.33
C HIS A 40 13.73 8.56 3.41
N MET A 41 12.92 8.90 4.37
CA MET A 41 12.25 10.20 4.52
C MET A 41 12.23 10.63 5.99
N ASP A 42 12.05 11.92 6.23
CA ASP A 42 12.01 12.48 7.58
C ASP A 42 10.62 12.39 8.25
N MET A 43 10.54 12.83 9.51
CA MET A 43 9.27 12.80 10.26
C MET A 43 8.24 13.76 9.68
N ALA A 44 8.64 14.83 9.02
CA ALA A 44 7.70 15.76 8.38
C ALA A 44 6.96 15.08 7.23
N ASP A 45 7.64 14.23 6.45
CA ASP A 45 6.99 13.41 5.42
C ASP A 45 6.01 12.39 6.02
N VAL A 46 6.37 11.78 7.16
CA VAL A 46 5.46 10.87 7.88
C VAL A 46 4.19 11.59 8.33
N GLU A 47 4.34 12.79 8.88
CA GLU A 47 3.22 13.62 9.34
C GLU A 47 2.34 14.12 8.18
N GLU A 48 2.94 14.49 7.06
CA GLU A 48 2.22 14.86 5.83
C GLU A 48 1.35 13.70 5.35
N VAL A 49 1.94 12.51 5.22
CA VAL A 49 1.20 11.30 4.79
C VAL A 49 0.11 10.94 5.80
N ALA A 50 0.36 11.07 7.10
CA ALA A 50 -0.64 10.81 8.14
C ALA A 50 -1.82 11.79 8.04
N SER A 51 -1.56 13.07 7.83
CA SER A 51 -2.59 14.09 7.60
C SER A 51 -3.47 13.75 6.41
N ASP A 52 -2.85 13.33 5.33
CA ASP A 52 -3.51 12.85 4.12
C ASP A 52 -4.40 11.63 4.35
N VAL A 53 -3.99 10.71 5.24
CA VAL A 53 -4.78 9.53 5.61
C VAL A 53 -6.04 9.92 6.36
N PHE A 54 -5.95 10.85 7.32
CA PHE A 54 -7.10 11.35 8.06
C PHE A 54 -8.03 12.21 7.20
N PHE A 55 -7.47 12.99 6.27
CA PHE A 55 -8.27 13.72 5.29
C PHE A 55 -9.08 12.75 4.41
N ALA A 56 -8.46 11.67 3.94
CA ALA A 56 -9.16 10.64 3.19
C ALA A 56 -10.26 9.94 4.01
N LEU A 57 -10.05 9.73 5.32
CA LEU A 57 -11.09 9.24 6.22
C LEU A 57 -12.28 10.19 6.27
N TRP A 58 -12.02 11.49 6.39
CA TRP A 58 -13.05 12.53 6.40
C TRP A 58 -13.88 12.53 5.13
N GLU A 59 -13.23 12.59 3.97
CA GLU A 59 -13.91 12.61 2.67
C GLU A 59 -14.75 11.35 2.41
N ASN A 60 -14.27 10.20 2.88
CA ASN A 60 -14.89 8.90 2.58
C ASN A 60 -15.67 8.32 3.76
N ALA A 61 -15.90 9.07 4.83
CA ALA A 61 -16.51 8.59 6.09
C ALA A 61 -17.76 7.74 5.88
N ARG A 62 -18.64 8.14 4.94
CA ARG A 62 -19.90 7.45 4.64
C ARG A 62 -19.71 6.00 4.14
N LYS A 63 -18.56 5.71 3.50
CA LYS A 63 -18.23 4.39 2.93
C LYS A 63 -17.42 3.52 3.88
N VAL A 64 -17.00 4.07 5.03
CA VAL A 64 -16.16 3.36 5.99
C VAL A 64 -17.00 2.50 6.91
N TYR A 65 -16.68 1.21 6.99
CA TYR A 65 -17.29 0.24 7.90
C TYR A 65 -16.36 -0.12 9.06
N SER A 66 -15.06 -0.22 8.81
CA SER A 66 -14.01 -0.47 9.83
C SER A 66 -12.97 0.63 9.73
N VAL A 67 -12.90 1.50 10.74
CA VAL A 67 -11.97 2.63 10.74
C VAL A 67 -10.53 2.15 10.76
N LYS A 68 -10.18 1.22 11.65
CA LYS A 68 -8.83 0.66 11.76
C LYS A 68 -8.38 0.03 10.45
N GLY A 69 -9.24 -0.78 9.81
CA GLY A 69 -8.95 -1.41 8.52
C GLY A 69 -8.76 -0.38 7.39
N TYR A 70 -9.64 0.64 7.36
CA TYR A 70 -9.54 1.73 6.39
C TYR A 70 -8.24 2.52 6.55
N LEU A 71 -7.96 3.00 7.77
CA LEU A 71 -6.75 3.78 8.07
C LEU A 71 -5.47 3.00 7.75
N GLY A 72 -5.41 1.71 8.16
CA GLY A 72 -4.26 0.87 7.86
C GLY A 72 -4.02 0.67 6.36
N THR A 73 -5.09 0.50 5.58
CA THR A 73 -5.00 0.39 4.11
C THR A 73 -4.56 1.70 3.48
N MET A 74 -5.17 2.82 3.89
CA MET A 74 -4.82 4.15 3.36
C MET A 74 -3.39 4.56 3.73
N ALA A 75 -2.94 4.28 4.96
CA ALA A 75 -1.59 4.55 5.40
C ALA A 75 -0.55 3.82 4.51
N ARG A 76 -0.75 2.51 4.29
CA ARG A 76 0.13 1.73 3.40
C ARG A 76 0.13 2.26 1.97
N ASN A 77 -1.05 2.54 1.42
CA ASN A 77 -1.17 2.99 0.03
C ASN A 77 -0.50 4.35 -0.18
N LYS A 78 -0.76 5.31 0.73
CA LYS A 78 -0.19 6.66 0.61
C LYS A 78 1.32 6.66 0.87
N ALA A 79 1.81 5.92 1.86
CA ALA A 79 3.24 5.79 2.12
C ALA A 79 3.98 5.15 0.93
N LYS A 80 3.44 4.08 0.34
CA LYS A 80 4.03 3.46 -0.85
C LYS A 80 4.00 4.38 -2.07
N ASN A 81 2.94 5.17 -2.25
CA ASN A 81 2.90 6.15 -3.33
C ASN A 81 3.97 7.25 -3.12
N LYS A 82 4.11 7.76 -1.89
CA LYS A 82 5.14 8.74 -1.55
C LYS A 82 6.55 8.18 -1.84
N LEU A 83 6.81 6.93 -1.45
CA LEU A 83 8.08 6.26 -1.71
C LEU A 83 8.33 6.03 -3.21
N ARG A 84 7.31 5.65 -3.97
CA ARG A 84 7.40 5.52 -5.43
C ARG A 84 7.81 6.83 -6.07
N ASP A 85 7.22 7.95 -5.66
CA ASP A 85 7.53 9.26 -6.22
C ASP A 85 8.99 9.65 -5.96
N LEU A 86 9.57 9.24 -4.82
CA LEU A 86 10.99 9.39 -4.53
C LEU A 86 11.88 8.49 -5.41
N THR A 87 11.42 7.28 -5.72
CA THR A 87 12.22 6.27 -6.43
C THR A 87 11.90 6.17 -7.92
N TYR A 88 11.09 7.09 -8.45
CA TYR A 88 10.57 7.03 -9.82
C TYR A 88 11.65 6.89 -10.91
N ASP A 89 12.80 7.54 -10.72
CA ASP A 89 13.92 7.51 -11.66
C ASP A 89 14.85 6.30 -11.47
N LEU A 90 14.64 5.47 -10.45
CA LEU A 90 15.44 4.27 -10.21
C LEU A 90 15.00 3.11 -11.12
N PRO A 91 15.91 2.21 -11.48
CA PRO A 91 15.54 0.93 -12.10
C PRO A 91 14.52 0.17 -11.23
N LEU A 92 13.58 -0.54 -11.87
CA LEU A 92 12.48 -1.22 -11.18
C LEU A 92 12.95 -2.23 -10.11
N GLU A 93 14.06 -2.88 -10.36
CA GLU A 93 14.71 -3.81 -9.43
C GLU A 93 15.18 -3.10 -8.15
N GLU A 94 15.71 -1.89 -8.27
CA GLU A 94 16.16 -1.07 -7.14
C GLU A 94 14.97 -0.51 -6.35
N GLN A 95 13.90 -0.11 -7.07
CA GLN A 95 12.66 0.31 -6.42
C GLN A 95 12.10 -0.77 -5.48
N ILE A 96 12.14 -2.04 -5.91
CA ILE A 96 11.69 -3.17 -5.08
C ILE A 96 12.57 -3.33 -3.84
N LEU A 97 13.88 -3.15 -3.97
CA LEU A 97 14.82 -3.24 -2.84
C LEU A 97 14.52 -2.17 -1.78
N VAL A 98 14.21 -0.95 -2.23
CA VAL A 98 13.82 0.14 -1.34
C VAL A 98 12.51 -0.14 -0.60
N LEU A 99 11.55 -0.77 -1.27
CA LEU A 99 10.24 -1.13 -0.67
C LEU A 99 10.30 -2.28 0.34
N GLU A 100 11.33 -3.11 0.26
CA GLU A 100 11.47 -4.30 1.11
C GLU A 100 12.36 -4.08 2.34
N GLY A 101 12.61 -2.85 2.75
CA GLY A 101 13.23 -2.53 4.04
C GLY A 101 12.48 -3.32 5.13
N GLY A 102 12.96 -4.55 5.41
CA GLY A 102 12.20 -5.54 6.17
C GLY A 102 11.94 -5.10 7.59
N SER A 103 10.76 -5.36 8.09
CA SER A 103 10.49 -5.21 9.52
C SER A 103 11.50 -6.05 10.32
N PRO A 104 12.12 -5.48 11.37
CA PRO A 104 13.02 -6.24 12.25
C PRO A 104 12.36 -7.48 12.88
N GLU A 105 11.02 -7.52 12.89
CA GLU A 105 10.20 -8.58 13.49
C GLU A 105 9.85 -9.74 12.55
N GLU A 106 10.27 -9.68 11.27
CA GLU A 106 9.99 -10.76 10.31
C GLU A 106 10.75 -12.04 10.67
N THR A 107 10.02 -13.15 10.70
CA THR A 107 10.62 -14.48 10.90
C THR A 107 11.49 -14.90 9.71
N MET A 108 12.39 -15.87 9.92
CA MET A 108 13.24 -16.41 8.84
C MET A 108 12.37 -16.99 7.69
N GLU A 109 11.28 -17.68 8.02
CA GLU A 109 10.36 -18.27 7.05
C GLU A 109 9.65 -17.20 6.21
N GLU A 110 9.24 -16.10 6.83
CA GLU A 110 8.64 -14.96 6.12
C GLU A 110 9.65 -14.30 5.17
N LYS A 111 10.89 -14.13 5.60
CA LYS A 111 11.97 -13.60 4.74
C LYS A 111 12.24 -14.50 3.54
N GLU A 112 12.27 -15.80 3.72
CA GLU A 112 12.48 -16.76 2.61
C GLU A 112 11.30 -16.74 1.64
N ARG A 113 10.08 -16.75 2.15
CA ARG A 113 8.86 -16.64 1.34
C ARG A 113 8.83 -15.33 0.55
N ASN A 114 9.12 -14.20 1.19
CA ASN A 114 9.17 -12.91 0.54
C ASN A 114 10.24 -12.84 -0.56
N ARG A 115 11.43 -13.43 -0.32
CA ARG A 115 12.49 -13.57 -1.34
C ARG A 115 12.06 -14.43 -2.54
N ALA A 116 11.30 -15.49 -2.30
CA ALA A 116 10.78 -16.34 -3.35
C ALA A 116 9.72 -15.64 -4.21
N VAL A 117 8.76 -14.94 -3.57
CA VAL A 117 7.76 -14.10 -4.25
C VAL A 117 8.45 -13.06 -5.12
N ARG A 118 9.42 -12.34 -4.58
CA ARG A 118 10.19 -11.33 -5.29
C ARG A 118 10.89 -11.90 -6.51
N ARG A 119 11.63 -13.00 -6.37
CA ARG A 119 12.29 -13.66 -7.52
C ARG A 119 11.29 -13.97 -8.62
N ALA A 120 10.13 -14.53 -8.26
CA ALA A 120 9.10 -14.89 -9.22
C ALA A 120 8.51 -13.64 -9.92
N VAL A 121 8.31 -12.53 -9.21
CA VAL A 121 7.86 -11.26 -9.78
C VAL A 121 8.91 -10.67 -10.71
N LEU A 122 10.17 -10.66 -10.33
CA LEU A 122 11.26 -10.13 -11.16
C LEU A 122 11.46 -10.92 -12.46
N GLN A 123 11.10 -12.20 -12.47
CA GLN A 123 11.15 -13.06 -13.67
C GLN A 123 9.94 -12.91 -14.58
N MET A 124 8.91 -12.12 -14.20
CA MET A 124 7.78 -11.86 -15.08
C MET A 124 8.22 -11.07 -16.34
N PRO A 125 7.67 -11.38 -17.52
CA PRO A 125 7.96 -10.60 -18.72
C PRO A 125 7.33 -9.20 -18.66
N GLN A 126 7.93 -8.24 -19.34
CA GLN A 126 7.31 -6.92 -19.55
C GLN A 126 6.12 -7.04 -20.53
N PRO A 127 5.06 -6.22 -20.40
CA PRO A 127 4.80 -5.24 -19.33
C PRO A 127 4.15 -5.84 -18.08
N GLU A 128 3.99 -7.16 -17.97
CA GLU A 128 3.31 -7.86 -16.88
C GLU A 128 3.96 -7.58 -15.52
N LYS A 129 5.31 -7.62 -15.48
CA LYS A 129 6.11 -7.29 -14.29
C LYS A 129 5.76 -5.89 -13.76
N GLU A 130 5.84 -4.89 -14.60
CA GLU A 130 5.59 -3.50 -14.20
C GLU A 130 4.14 -3.29 -13.73
N ILE A 131 3.16 -3.82 -14.46
CA ILE A 131 1.75 -3.77 -14.05
C ILE A 131 1.55 -4.43 -12.67
N PHE A 132 2.21 -5.59 -12.46
CA PHE A 132 2.09 -6.33 -11.22
C PHE A 132 2.68 -5.55 -10.04
N LEU A 133 3.87 -4.96 -10.22
CA LEU A 133 4.52 -4.12 -9.22
C LEU A 133 3.70 -2.86 -8.91
N ARG A 134 3.24 -2.14 -9.91
CA ARG A 134 2.39 -0.96 -9.74
C ARG A 134 1.14 -1.27 -8.91
N HIS A 135 0.50 -2.40 -9.17
CA HIS A 135 -0.72 -2.77 -8.48
C HIS A 135 -0.49 -3.28 -7.06
N TYR A 136 0.45 -4.23 -6.88
CA TYR A 136 0.63 -4.93 -5.59
C TYR A 136 1.64 -4.26 -4.66
N TYR A 137 2.71 -3.69 -5.18
CA TYR A 137 3.71 -3.02 -4.37
C TYR A 137 3.38 -1.55 -4.15
N TYR A 138 2.98 -0.82 -5.20
CA TYR A 138 2.64 0.59 -5.10
C TYR A 138 1.15 0.88 -4.89
N CYS A 139 0.32 -0.15 -4.80
CA CYS A 139 -1.12 -0.05 -4.56
C CYS A 139 -1.84 0.88 -5.55
N GLN A 140 -1.35 1.00 -6.78
CA GLN A 140 -2.01 1.79 -7.82
C GLN A 140 -3.33 1.14 -8.26
N LYS A 141 -4.32 1.96 -8.55
CA LYS A 141 -5.58 1.52 -9.14
C LYS A 141 -5.36 1.08 -10.60
N VAL A 142 -6.13 0.09 -11.04
CA VAL A 142 -6.04 -0.46 -12.40
C VAL A 142 -6.27 0.60 -13.47
N ASP A 143 -7.19 1.54 -13.22
CA ASP A 143 -7.47 2.67 -14.11
C ASP A 143 -6.26 3.62 -14.24
N THR A 144 -5.58 3.89 -13.13
CA THR A 144 -4.36 4.71 -13.11
C THR A 144 -3.24 4.03 -13.90
N ILE A 145 -3.03 2.73 -13.68
CA ILE A 145 -2.02 1.94 -14.41
C ILE A 145 -2.32 1.95 -15.93
N SER A 146 -3.59 1.77 -16.29
CA SER A 146 -4.06 1.83 -17.67
C SER A 146 -3.72 3.16 -18.34
N ALA A 147 -3.99 4.27 -17.64
CA ALA A 147 -3.72 5.62 -18.16
C ALA A 147 -2.21 5.91 -18.25
N GLU A 148 -1.44 5.64 -17.20
CA GLU A 148 0.00 5.95 -17.14
C GLU A 148 0.83 5.08 -18.09
N MET A 149 0.46 3.81 -18.29
CA MET A 149 1.15 2.91 -19.21
C MET A 149 0.60 2.95 -20.65
N ASN A 150 -0.44 3.75 -20.87
CA ASN A 150 -1.13 3.82 -22.17
C ASN A 150 -1.58 2.45 -22.70
N LEU A 151 -2.14 1.63 -21.80
CA LEU A 151 -2.65 0.30 -22.11
C LEU A 151 -4.16 0.22 -21.89
N PRO A 152 -4.90 -0.56 -22.69
CA PRO A 152 -6.32 -0.79 -22.43
C PRO A 152 -6.56 -1.39 -21.04
N LEU A 153 -7.60 -0.95 -20.36
CA LEU A 153 -7.98 -1.44 -19.02
C LEU A 153 -8.15 -2.97 -18.97
N SER A 154 -8.73 -3.54 -20.04
CA SER A 154 -8.89 -4.99 -20.19
C SER A 154 -7.54 -5.72 -20.25
N THR A 155 -6.55 -5.10 -20.90
CA THR A 155 -5.18 -5.63 -20.99
C THR A 155 -4.53 -5.65 -19.60
N VAL A 156 -4.63 -4.55 -18.85
CA VAL A 156 -4.09 -4.46 -17.49
C VAL A 156 -4.70 -5.54 -16.59
N LYS A 157 -6.04 -5.69 -16.59
CA LYS A 157 -6.76 -6.73 -15.84
C LYS A 157 -6.32 -8.14 -16.23
N THR A 158 -6.15 -8.41 -17.53
CA THR A 158 -5.73 -9.71 -18.03
C THR A 158 -4.30 -10.03 -17.60
N LYS A 159 -3.39 -9.06 -17.69
CA LYS A 159 -1.99 -9.19 -17.24
C LYS A 159 -1.90 -9.47 -15.73
N LEU A 160 -2.66 -8.77 -14.91
CA LEU A 160 -2.74 -9.03 -13.46
C LEU A 160 -3.24 -10.45 -13.16
N ARG A 161 -4.28 -10.92 -13.86
CA ARG A 161 -4.80 -12.27 -13.70
C ARG A 161 -3.76 -13.34 -14.06
N ARG A 162 -3.05 -13.16 -15.18
CA ARG A 162 -1.98 -14.08 -15.61
C ARG A 162 -0.80 -14.07 -14.66
N GLY A 163 -0.37 -12.90 -14.20
CA GLY A 163 0.71 -12.76 -13.22
C GLY A 163 0.41 -13.48 -11.91
N ARG A 164 -0.84 -13.36 -11.39
CA ARG A 164 -1.28 -14.11 -10.21
C ARG A 164 -1.24 -15.62 -10.40
N ALA A 165 -1.73 -16.11 -11.54
CA ALA A 165 -1.73 -17.54 -11.84
C ALA A 165 -0.31 -18.09 -11.91
N ARG A 166 0.62 -17.35 -12.56
CA ARG A 166 2.04 -17.71 -12.66
C ARG A 166 2.70 -17.74 -11.28
N LEU A 167 2.49 -16.68 -10.47
CA LEU A 167 3.05 -16.59 -9.13
C LEU A 167 2.56 -17.74 -8.24
N GLY A 168 1.25 -18.04 -8.28
CA GLY A 168 0.67 -19.16 -7.55
C GLY A 168 1.32 -20.50 -7.92
N HIS A 169 1.56 -20.74 -9.20
CA HIS A 169 2.24 -21.97 -9.68
C HIS A 169 3.70 -22.04 -9.23
N GLU A 170 4.45 -20.93 -9.27
CA GLU A 170 5.84 -20.90 -8.82
C GLU A 170 5.96 -21.10 -7.29
N LEU A 171 5.06 -20.51 -6.52
CA LEU A 171 5.03 -20.66 -5.06
C LEU A 171 4.64 -22.09 -4.63
N GLN A 172 3.74 -22.76 -5.36
CA GLN A 172 3.41 -24.16 -5.08
C GLN A 172 4.62 -25.10 -5.21
N LYS A 173 5.54 -24.83 -6.14
CA LYS A 173 6.77 -25.61 -6.29
C LYS A 173 7.73 -25.49 -5.10
N LEU A 174 7.60 -24.44 -4.30
CA LEU A 174 8.48 -24.20 -3.13
C LEU A 174 7.95 -24.89 -1.86
N ILE A 175 6.69 -25.32 -1.86
CA ILE A 175 6.02 -25.96 -0.71
C ILE A 175 6.06 -27.50 -0.85
N THR A 176 6.42 -28.02 -2.02
CA THR A 176 6.54 -29.45 -2.33
C THR A 176 7.97 -29.91 -2.27
#